data_59f1f1f037c716cfb6d5d45ae0dbe905
#
_entry.id   59f1f1f037c716cfb6d5d45ae0dbe905
#
_cell.length_a   1.000
_cell.length_b   1.000
_cell.length_c   1.000
_cell.angle_alpha   90.00
_cell.angle_beta   90.00
_cell.angle_gamma   90.00
#
_symmetry.space_group_name_H-M   'P 1'
#
loop_
_entity.id
_entity.type
_entity.pdbx_description
1 polymer ?
#
loop_
_entity_poly.entity_id
_entity_poly.type
_entity_poly.pdbx_seq_one_letter_code
_entity_poly.pdbx_strand_id
1 'polypeptide(L)'
;MINFTVGPVQSSDAVRSIGGEQVPYFRTAEFSEIMFENERLVKKFANCTEDSRVVFMTCSGSGGMEATIMNCLNKKDKALVINGGSFGARFVELLQLHEIPYTEIKLEQGKALKPEHLAPYAGQGYTTFLIQKHETSTGVHYDMDLVSDFCKQNNLFLIVDAISSFLCD
;
A
#
# COMPACT_ATOMS: atom_id res chain seq x y z
N MET A 1 -6.65 -23.42 -18.73
CA MET A 1 -5.88 -23.53 -17.47
C MET A 1 -6.33 -22.42 -16.55
N ILE A 2 -6.66 -22.71 -15.30
CA ILE A 2 -7.03 -21.68 -14.30
C ILE A 2 -5.75 -21.28 -13.57
N ASN A 3 -5.50 -19.97 -13.48
CA ASN A 3 -4.35 -19.41 -12.79
C ASN A 3 -4.74 -19.04 -11.35
N PHE A 4 -4.07 -19.63 -10.35
CA PHE A 4 -4.26 -19.37 -8.93
C PHE A 4 -3.13 -18.53 -8.32
N THR A 5 -2.28 -17.90 -9.14
CA THR A 5 -1.26 -16.99 -8.62
C THR A 5 -1.91 -15.73 -8.03
N VAL A 6 -1.33 -15.20 -6.97
CA VAL A 6 -1.80 -13.95 -6.32
C VAL A 6 -1.49 -12.68 -7.15
N GLY A 7 -0.68 -12.84 -8.20
CA GLY A 7 -0.34 -11.79 -9.15
C GLY A 7 0.84 -12.18 -10.05
N PRO A 8 0.81 -11.80 -11.34
CA PRO A 8 -0.34 -11.25 -12.09
C PRO A 8 -1.51 -12.23 -12.16
N VAL A 9 -2.72 -11.70 -11.93
CA VAL A 9 -3.96 -12.48 -12.02
C VAL A 9 -4.42 -12.65 -13.45
N GLN A 10 -5.33 -13.61 -13.68
CA GLN A 10 -5.92 -13.83 -14.98
C GLN A 10 -6.95 -12.73 -15.29
N SER A 11 -6.67 -11.91 -16.30
CA SER A 11 -7.57 -10.85 -16.74
C SER A 11 -8.71 -11.39 -17.59
N SER A 12 -9.90 -10.76 -17.51
CA SER A 12 -11.04 -11.04 -18.38
C SER A 12 -10.75 -10.65 -19.84
N ASP A 13 -11.54 -11.18 -20.77
CA ASP A 13 -11.43 -10.83 -22.19
C ASP A 13 -11.67 -9.34 -22.43
N ALA A 14 -12.63 -8.74 -21.70
CA ALA A 14 -12.93 -7.32 -21.77
C ALA A 14 -11.73 -6.45 -21.37
N VAL A 15 -11.02 -6.80 -20.30
CA VAL A 15 -9.80 -6.07 -19.88
C VAL A 15 -8.67 -6.26 -20.89
N ARG A 16 -8.49 -7.48 -21.41
CA ARG A 16 -7.43 -7.75 -22.40
C ARG A 16 -7.66 -7.06 -23.74
N SER A 17 -8.93 -6.88 -24.17
CA SER A 17 -9.25 -6.20 -25.43
C SER A 17 -8.83 -4.73 -25.42
N ILE A 18 -8.90 -4.05 -24.26
CA ILE A 18 -8.44 -2.65 -24.12
C ILE A 18 -6.96 -2.50 -24.50
N GLY A 19 -6.13 -3.49 -24.13
CA GLY A 19 -4.70 -3.48 -24.49
C GLY A 19 -4.41 -3.62 -26.01
N GLY A 20 -5.41 -3.98 -26.80
CA GLY A 20 -5.35 -4.06 -28.27
C GLY A 20 -5.84 -2.78 -28.97
N GLU A 21 -6.40 -1.83 -28.23
CA GLU A 21 -6.92 -0.59 -28.78
C GLU A 21 -5.84 0.47 -29.00
N GLN A 22 -6.09 1.42 -29.91
CA GLN A 22 -5.21 2.56 -30.11
C GLN A 22 -5.26 3.47 -28.88
N VAL A 23 -4.12 3.72 -28.25
CA VAL A 23 -4.03 4.63 -27.10
C VAL A 23 -4.33 6.07 -27.55
N PRO A 24 -5.25 6.79 -26.89
CA PRO A 24 -5.48 8.20 -27.14
C PRO A 24 -4.24 9.05 -26.84
N TYR A 25 -4.05 10.14 -27.56
CA TYR A 25 -2.92 11.02 -27.30
C TYR A 25 -3.08 11.73 -25.94
N PHE A 26 -2.11 11.55 -25.06
CA PHE A 26 -2.18 11.98 -23.67
C PHE A 26 -2.32 13.49 -23.41
N ARG A 27 -2.03 14.36 -24.41
CA ARG A 27 -2.19 15.82 -24.31
C ARG A 27 -3.51 16.31 -24.90
N THR A 28 -4.58 15.55 -24.80
CA THR A 28 -5.92 15.90 -25.26
C THR A 28 -6.90 15.99 -24.08
N ALA A 29 -7.99 16.73 -24.29
CA ALA A 29 -9.08 16.78 -23.33
C ALA A 29 -9.71 15.38 -23.12
N GLU A 30 -9.86 14.61 -24.22
CA GLU A 30 -10.37 13.24 -24.18
C GLU A 30 -9.57 12.35 -23.26
N PHE A 31 -8.24 12.38 -23.33
CA PHE A 31 -7.38 11.61 -22.42
C PHE A 31 -7.52 12.09 -20.96
N SER A 32 -7.64 13.40 -20.75
CA SER A 32 -7.86 13.96 -19.42
C SER A 32 -9.15 13.46 -18.79
N GLU A 33 -10.24 13.38 -19.56
CA GLU A 33 -11.54 12.83 -19.09
C GLU A 33 -11.40 11.36 -18.66
N ILE A 34 -10.67 10.54 -19.42
CA ILE A 34 -10.38 9.15 -19.04
C ILE A 34 -9.64 9.10 -17.69
N MET A 35 -8.64 9.96 -17.48
CA MET A 35 -7.87 10.00 -16.25
C MET A 35 -8.71 10.48 -15.06
N PHE A 36 -9.56 11.50 -15.23
CA PHE A 36 -10.47 11.96 -14.18
C PHE A 36 -11.49 10.87 -13.79
N GLU A 37 -12.03 10.15 -14.78
CA GLU A 37 -12.94 9.04 -14.50
C GLU A 37 -12.22 7.91 -13.74
N ASN A 38 -10.98 7.57 -14.10
CA ASN A 38 -10.18 6.59 -13.38
C ASN A 38 -9.93 7.04 -11.94
N GLU A 39 -9.58 8.31 -11.70
CA GLU A 39 -9.43 8.86 -10.35
C GLU A 39 -10.73 8.73 -9.55
N ARG A 40 -11.86 9.12 -10.15
CA ARG A 40 -13.17 9.01 -9.52
C ARG A 40 -13.51 7.57 -9.13
N LEU A 41 -13.25 6.62 -10.01
CA LEU A 41 -13.51 5.20 -9.76
C LEU A 41 -12.62 4.66 -8.62
N VAL A 42 -11.32 4.95 -8.63
CA VAL A 42 -10.41 4.52 -7.54
C VAL A 42 -10.85 5.12 -6.21
N LYS A 43 -11.16 6.42 -6.14
CA LYS A 43 -11.66 7.08 -4.94
C LYS A 43 -12.95 6.43 -4.42
N LYS A 44 -13.89 6.11 -5.33
CA LYS A 44 -15.15 5.44 -4.98
C LYS A 44 -14.89 4.05 -4.37
N PHE A 45 -14.06 3.23 -5.01
CA PHE A 45 -13.77 1.87 -4.55
C PHE A 45 -12.90 1.82 -3.29
N ALA A 46 -12.04 2.82 -3.10
CA ALA A 46 -11.24 2.96 -1.89
C ALA A 46 -11.98 3.69 -0.75
N ASN A 47 -13.24 4.08 -0.96
CA ASN A 47 -14.05 4.85 -0.01
C ASN A 47 -13.31 6.12 0.50
N CYS A 48 -12.62 6.79 -0.42
CA CYS A 48 -11.86 8.00 -0.13
C CYS A 48 -12.76 9.23 0.01
N THR A 49 -12.28 10.23 0.73
CA THR A 49 -12.90 11.57 0.81
C THR A 49 -12.73 12.33 -0.52
N GLU A 50 -13.54 13.37 -0.74
CA GLU A 50 -13.51 14.14 -2.00
C GLU A 50 -12.18 14.86 -2.24
N ASP A 51 -11.51 15.31 -1.18
CA ASP A 51 -10.21 15.98 -1.22
C ASP A 51 -9.03 15.05 -1.46
N SER A 52 -9.23 13.73 -1.43
CA SER A 52 -8.22 12.73 -1.79
C SER A 52 -7.76 12.88 -3.24
N ARG A 53 -6.53 12.46 -3.52
CA ARG A 53 -5.94 12.43 -4.86
C ARG A 53 -5.43 11.04 -5.21
N VAL A 54 -5.47 10.72 -6.49
CA VAL A 54 -4.92 9.47 -7.03
C VAL A 54 -3.77 9.81 -7.97
N VAL A 55 -2.64 9.17 -7.75
CA VAL A 55 -1.48 9.28 -8.63
C VAL A 55 -1.27 7.95 -9.34
N PHE A 56 -1.38 7.95 -10.67
CA PHE A 56 -1.14 6.79 -11.51
C PHE A 56 0.34 6.76 -11.93
N MET A 57 1.03 5.71 -11.53
CA MET A 57 2.45 5.51 -11.85
C MET A 57 2.65 4.21 -12.63
N THR A 58 3.40 4.28 -13.72
CA THR A 58 3.82 3.08 -14.46
C THR A 58 5.05 2.49 -13.78
N CYS A 59 4.84 1.64 -12.79
CA CYS A 59 5.91 0.99 -12.03
C CYS A 59 5.44 -0.35 -11.44
N SER A 60 6.37 -1.08 -10.79
CA SER A 60 6.05 -2.22 -9.94
C SER A 60 5.43 -1.78 -8.61
N GLY A 61 4.83 -2.70 -7.83
CA GLY A 61 4.40 -2.43 -6.47
C GLY A 61 5.53 -1.89 -5.59
N SER A 62 6.76 -2.44 -5.73
CA SER A 62 7.93 -1.92 -5.02
C SER A 62 8.25 -0.47 -5.40
N GLY A 63 8.09 -0.10 -6.69
CA GLY A 63 8.25 1.30 -7.11
C GLY A 63 7.18 2.22 -6.51
N GLY A 64 5.94 1.73 -6.34
CA GLY A 64 4.89 2.45 -5.62
C GLY A 64 5.20 2.64 -4.13
N MET A 65 5.71 1.59 -3.46
CA MET A 65 6.17 1.67 -2.06
C MET A 65 7.28 2.70 -1.90
N GLU A 66 8.29 2.66 -2.76
CA GLU A 66 9.42 3.60 -2.75
C GLU A 66 8.97 5.04 -3.01
N ALA A 67 8.13 5.26 -4.02
CA ALA A 67 7.57 6.57 -4.32
C ALA A 67 6.79 7.14 -3.13
N THR A 68 6.02 6.31 -2.43
CA THR A 68 5.29 6.71 -1.23
C THR A 68 6.23 7.13 -0.11
N ILE A 69 7.26 6.34 0.19
CA ILE A 69 8.26 6.66 1.22
C ILE A 69 8.95 7.99 0.89
N MET A 70 9.46 8.14 -0.35
CA MET A 70 10.20 9.34 -0.75
C MET A 70 9.38 10.63 -0.74
N ASN A 71 8.06 10.54 -0.95
CA ASN A 71 7.19 11.70 -1.00
C ASN A 71 6.48 12.01 0.33
N CYS A 72 6.28 11.00 1.18
CA CYS A 72 5.54 11.17 2.43
C CYS A 72 6.45 11.27 3.66
N LEU A 73 7.69 10.78 3.59
CA LEU A 73 8.61 10.72 4.72
C LEU A 73 9.90 11.50 4.47
N ASN A 74 10.55 11.86 5.56
CA ASN A 74 11.86 12.50 5.55
C ASN A 74 12.68 12.07 6.79
N LYS A 75 13.95 12.51 6.90
CA LYS A 75 14.86 12.12 7.99
C LYS A 75 14.45 12.58 9.40
N LYS A 76 13.40 13.40 9.55
CA LYS A 76 12.85 13.80 10.85
C LYS A 76 11.73 12.86 11.30
N ASP A 77 11.21 12.03 10.40
CA ASP A 77 10.20 11.04 10.73
C ASP A 77 10.80 9.86 11.48
N LYS A 78 9.98 9.22 12.29
CA LYS A 78 10.31 7.99 12.99
C LYS A 78 9.24 6.96 12.63
N ALA A 79 9.56 6.08 11.70
CA ALA A 79 8.64 5.10 11.17
C ALA A 79 8.56 3.85 12.07
N LEU A 80 7.35 3.31 12.23
CA LEU A 80 7.10 1.99 12.79
C LEU A 80 6.65 1.07 11.66
N VAL A 81 7.33 -0.05 11.42
CA VAL A 81 7.06 -0.91 10.27
C VAL A 81 6.80 -2.34 10.70
N ILE A 82 5.73 -2.94 10.16
CA ILE A 82 5.43 -4.36 10.36
C ILE A 82 6.16 -5.19 9.32
N ASN A 83 6.94 -6.17 9.79
CA ASN A 83 7.62 -7.15 8.96
C ASN A 83 7.20 -8.58 9.37
N GLY A 84 6.23 -9.14 8.63
CA GLY A 84 5.77 -10.51 8.79
C GLY A 84 6.07 -11.39 7.57
N GLY A 85 6.84 -10.86 6.59
CA GLY A 85 7.21 -11.57 5.37
C GLY A 85 8.02 -10.70 4.40
N SER A 86 8.08 -11.14 3.13
CA SER A 86 8.93 -10.51 2.11
C SER A 86 8.56 -9.07 1.80
N PHE A 87 7.27 -8.71 1.85
CA PHE A 87 6.86 -7.35 1.55
C PHE A 87 7.00 -6.40 2.75
N GLY A 88 6.87 -6.91 3.98
CA GLY A 88 7.28 -6.19 5.17
C GLY A 88 8.78 -5.90 5.18
N ALA A 89 9.61 -6.89 4.84
CA ALA A 89 11.04 -6.72 4.66
C ALA A 89 11.37 -5.68 3.58
N ARG A 90 10.57 -5.60 2.50
CA ARG A 90 10.75 -4.60 1.44
C ARG A 90 10.57 -3.17 1.96
N PHE A 91 9.59 -2.90 2.80
CA PHE A 91 9.46 -1.59 3.46
C PHE A 91 10.70 -1.26 4.30
N VAL A 92 11.21 -2.25 5.06
CA VAL A 92 12.44 -2.07 5.85
C VAL A 92 13.64 -1.71 4.97
N GLU A 93 13.85 -2.44 3.86
CA GLU A 93 14.93 -2.17 2.90
C GLU A 93 14.83 -0.76 2.33
N LEU A 94 13.62 -0.32 1.94
CA LEU A 94 13.41 1.01 1.38
C LEU A 94 13.64 2.12 2.42
N LEU A 95 13.19 1.93 3.67
CA LEU A 95 13.48 2.88 4.75
C LEU A 95 14.99 3.00 5.00
N GLN A 96 15.73 1.88 4.95
CA GLN A 96 17.19 1.87 5.06
C GLN A 96 17.85 2.60 3.89
N LEU A 97 17.42 2.30 2.65
CA LEU A 97 17.97 2.90 1.44
C LEU A 97 17.86 4.43 1.44
N HIS A 98 16.73 4.94 1.92
CA HIS A 98 16.45 6.39 1.97
C HIS A 98 16.84 7.04 3.31
N GLU A 99 17.51 6.29 4.20
CA GLU A 99 18.00 6.76 5.51
C GLU A 99 16.87 7.36 6.37
N ILE A 100 15.67 6.79 6.30
CA ILE A 100 14.54 7.18 7.15
C ILE A 100 14.66 6.44 8.49
N PRO A 101 14.64 7.13 9.64
CA PRO A 101 14.67 6.45 10.95
C PRO A 101 13.44 5.55 11.13
N TYR A 102 13.65 4.31 11.52
CA TYR A 102 12.55 3.35 11.71
C TYR A 102 12.81 2.40 12.88
N THR A 103 11.73 1.76 13.32
CA THR A 103 11.73 0.58 14.19
C THR A 103 10.92 -0.51 13.52
N GLU A 104 11.51 -1.68 13.42
CA GLU A 104 10.87 -2.86 12.84
C GLU A 104 10.18 -3.67 13.95
N ILE A 105 8.89 -3.98 13.72
CA ILE A 105 8.17 -5.02 14.48
C ILE A 105 8.21 -6.29 13.64
N LYS A 106 9.15 -7.17 13.98
CA LYS A 106 9.33 -8.44 13.28
C LYS A 106 8.36 -9.47 13.83
N LEU A 107 7.48 -9.97 12.98
CA LEU A 107 6.55 -11.05 13.29
C LEU A 107 7.11 -12.38 12.79
N GLU A 108 6.74 -13.46 13.46
CA GLU A 108 6.93 -14.80 12.91
C GLU A 108 6.09 -14.94 11.63
N GLN A 109 6.69 -15.48 10.57
CA GLN A 109 5.99 -15.65 9.29
C GLN A 109 4.72 -16.49 9.45
N GLY A 110 3.64 -16.04 8.83
CA GLY A 110 2.35 -16.69 8.91
C GLY A 110 1.55 -16.38 10.20
N LYS A 111 2.05 -15.50 11.07
CA LYS A 111 1.35 -15.09 12.30
C LYS A 111 0.66 -13.75 12.16
N ALA A 112 -0.49 -13.62 12.79
CA ALA A 112 -1.26 -12.38 12.83
C ALA A 112 -0.57 -11.33 13.72
N LEU A 113 -0.77 -10.06 13.35
CA LEU A 113 -0.49 -8.92 14.24
C LEU A 113 -1.50 -8.91 15.38
N LYS A 114 -1.04 -8.69 16.60
CA LYS A 114 -1.84 -8.66 17.81
C LYS A 114 -1.59 -7.40 18.63
N PRO A 115 -2.51 -7.01 19.54
CA PRO A 115 -2.32 -5.83 20.38
C PRO A 115 -1.03 -5.81 21.18
N GLU A 116 -0.60 -6.99 21.69
CA GLU A 116 0.65 -7.11 22.46
C GLU A 116 1.91 -6.77 21.66
N HIS A 117 1.87 -6.90 20.33
CA HIS A 117 2.99 -6.50 19.47
C HIS A 117 3.10 -4.97 19.32
N LEU A 118 1.98 -4.24 19.46
CA LEU A 118 1.92 -2.79 19.31
C LEU A 118 2.09 -2.04 20.63
N ALA A 119 1.64 -2.64 21.74
CA ALA A 119 1.60 -1.99 23.05
C ALA A 119 2.94 -1.35 23.49
N PRO A 120 4.13 -1.96 23.27
CA PRO A 120 5.41 -1.36 23.67
C PRO A 120 5.75 -0.06 22.93
N TYR A 121 5.09 0.21 21.80
CA TYR A 121 5.40 1.35 20.93
C TYR A 121 4.43 2.52 21.06
N ALA A 122 3.36 2.36 21.85
CA ALA A 122 2.40 3.41 22.14
C ALA A 122 3.06 4.60 22.84
N GLY A 123 2.81 5.82 22.38
CA GLY A 123 3.34 7.05 22.96
C GLY A 123 4.87 7.24 22.82
N GLN A 124 5.56 6.45 22.00
CA GLN A 124 7.02 6.48 21.83
C GLN A 124 7.51 7.49 20.77
N GLY A 125 6.65 8.41 20.34
CA GLY A 125 7.00 9.49 19.41
C GLY A 125 7.26 9.04 17.98
N TYR A 126 6.66 7.92 17.54
CA TYR A 126 6.60 7.58 16.12
C TYR A 126 5.72 8.58 15.38
N THR A 127 6.01 8.82 14.10
CA THR A 127 5.24 9.72 13.23
C THR A 127 4.45 8.96 12.18
N THR A 128 4.91 7.78 11.81
CA THR A 128 4.36 7.01 10.69
C THR A 128 4.31 5.53 11.02
N PHE A 129 3.28 4.85 10.48
CA PHE A 129 3.11 3.41 10.56
C PHE A 129 3.04 2.82 9.15
N LEU A 130 3.85 1.81 8.84
CA LEU A 130 3.88 1.15 7.54
C LEU A 130 3.50 -0.32 7.68
N ILE A 131 2.57 -0.79 6.85
CA ILE A 131 2.09 -2.17 6.85
C ILE A 131 1.58 -2.58 5.46
N GLN A 132 1.65 -3.87 5.14
CA GLN A 132 0.82 -4.48 4.10
C GLN A 132 -0.54 -4.84 4.69
N LYS A 133 -1.64 -4.63 3.96
CA LYS A 133 -2.93 -5.18 4.37
C LYS A 133 -2.92 -6.71 4.30
N HIS A 134 -2.31 -7.23 3.23
CA HIS A 134 -2.11 -8.66 3.01
C HIS A 134 -0.62 -8.94 2.71
N GLU A 135 0.03 -9.70 3.59
CA GLU A 135 1.41 -10.15 3.37
C GLU A 135 1.38 -11.35 2.41
N THR A 136 1.52 -11.08 1.14
CA THR A 136 1.35 -12.03 0.05
C THR A 136 2.29 -13.25 0.16
N SER A 137 3.50 -13.04 0.67
CA SER A 137 4.51 -14.08 0.79
C SER A 137 4.17 -15.16 1.83
N THR A 138 3.30 -14.84 2.79
CA THR A 138 2.91 -15.73 3.89
C THR A 138 1.41 -15.99 3.96
N GLY A 139 0.60 -15.28 3.16
CA GLY A 139 -0.85 -15.39 3.12
C GLY A 139 -1.56 -14.79 4.34
N VAL A 140 -0.89 -13.94 5.12
CA VAL A 140 -1.50 -13.30 6.30
C VAL A 140 -2.24 -12.04 5.88
N HIS A 141 -3.50 -11.97 6.24
CA HIS A 141 -4.31 -10.76 6.18
C HIS A 141 -4.35 -10.10 7.56
N TYR A 142 -3.86 -8.87 7.66
CA TYR A 142 -3.80 -8.17 8.93
C TYR A 142 -5.11 -7.48 9.28
N ASP A 143 -5.43 -7.42 10.57
CA ASP A 143 -6.56 -6.69 11.12
C ASP A 143 -6.32 -5.18 11.02
N MET A 144 -6.97 -4.55 10.04
CA MET A 144 -6.81 -3.12 9.79
C MET A 144 -7.58 -2.25 10.78
N ASP A 145 -8.58 -2.77 11.48
CA ASP A 145 -9.25 -2.05 12.56
C ASP A 145 -8.29 -1.86 13.73
N LEU A 146 -7.60 -2.93 14.14
CA LEU A 146 -6.53 -2.85 15.14
C LEU A 146 -5.44 -1.83 14.76
N VAL A 147 -4.99 -1.84 13.50
CA VAL A 147 -3.96 -0.93 12.99
C VAL A 147 -4.47 0.52 12.98
N SER A 148 -5.67 0.74 12.46
CA SER A 148 -6.29 2.06 12.38
C SER A 148 -6.47 2.68 13.75
N ASP A 149 -6.97 1.91 14.71
CA ASP A 149 -7.19 2.37 16.08
C ASP A 149 -5.87 2.72 16.77
N PHE A 150 -4.84 1.89 16.62
CA PHE A 150 -3.49 2.19 17.13
C PHE A 150 -2.93 3.48 16.52
N CYS A 151 -3.04 3.65 15.21
CA CYS A 151 -2.55 4.85 14.51
C CYS A 151 -3.31 6.11 14.96
N LYS A 152 -4.64 6.06 15.08
CA LYS A 152 -5.45 7.18 15.57
C LYS A 152 -5.08 7.57 17.01
N GLN A 153 -4.97 6.59 17.91
CA GLN A 153 -4.64 6.83 19.32
C GLN A 153 -3.25 7.45 19.51
N ASN A 154 -2.31 7.16 18.61
CA ASN A 154 -0.93 7.62 18.68
C ASN A 154 -0.61 8.76 17.67
N ASN A 155 -1.61 9.26 16.93
CA ASN A 155 -1.47 10.29 15.90
C ASN A 155 -0.42 9.95 14.84
N LEU A 156 -0.45 8.71 14.32
CA LEU A 156 0.48 8.22 13.32
C LEU A 156 -0.10 8.37 11.90
N PHE A 157 0.73 8.79 10.96
CA PHE A 157 0.42 8.72 9.55
C PHE A 157 0.51 7.27 9.08
N LEU A 158 -0.60 6.73 8.56
CA LEU A 158 -0.67 5.32 8.15
C LEU A 158 -0.39 5.18 6.65
N ILE A 159 0.60 4.37 6.31
CA ILE A 159 0.92 3.95 4.94
C ILE A 159 0.59 2.46 4.81
N VAL A 160 -0.27 2.12 3.84
CA VAL A 160 -0.72 0.75 3.59
C VAL A 160 -0.37 0.32 2.17
N ASP A 161 0.37 -0.78 2.05
CA ASP A 161 0.45 -1.52 0.80
C ASP A 161 -0.76 -2.48 0.70
N ALA A 162 -1.61 -2.26 -0.29
CA ALA A 162 -2.82 -3.04 -0.51
C ALA A 162 -2.84 -3.74 -1.89
N ILE A 163 -1.68 -3.94 -2.52
CA ILE A 163 -1.61 -4.43 -3.91
C ILE A 163 -2.27 -5.80 -4.12
N SER A 164 -2.23 -6.68 -3.15
CA SER A 164 -2.86 -8.01 -3.22
C SER A 164 -4.19 -8.12 -2.49
N SER A 165 -4.74 -7.02 -1.99
CA SER A 165 -5.99 -6.99 -1.24
C SER A 165 -7.00 -5.97 -1.78
N PHE A 166 -6.56 -4.90 -2.45
CA PHE A 166 -7.47 -3.87 -2.98
C PHE A 166 -8.46 -4.46 -3.98
N LEU A 167 -9.76 -4.29 -3.73
CA LEU A 167 -10.89 -4.86 -4.47
C LEU A 167 -11.01 -6.41 -4.41
N CYS A 168 -10.30 -7.06 -3.52
CA CYS A 168 -10.36 -8.53 -3.38
C CYS A 168 -11.08 -8.96 -2.09
N ASP A 169 -11.29 -8.07 -1.14
CA ASP A 169 -11.90 -8.27 0.18
C ASP A 169 -12.84 -7.11 0.58
#